data_09767af02230b834ec7991b4651cbce6
#
_entry.id   09767af02230b834ec7991b4651cbce6
#
_cell.length_a   1.000
_cell.length_b   1.000
_cell.length_c   1.000
_cell.angle_alpha   90.00
_cell.angle_beta   90.00
_cell.angle_gamma   90.00
#
_symmetry.space_group_name_H-M   'P 1'
#
loop_
_entity.id
_entity.type
_entity.pdbx_description
1 polymer ?
#
loop_
_entity_poly.entity_id
_entity_poly.type
_entity_poly.pdbx_seq_one_letter_code
_entity_poly.pdbx_strand_id
1 'polypeptide(L)'
;MRPVAVATTEGAHVDDDWPSLHDALAAEEIDGQLCVWDDDSVEWDGYELVVIRSTWDYTKDRAGFLLWASRVPNLFNRYPIIEYSTDKHYLADLEATGHRIVPTTFCDVGDRPTFPDTRFVVKPTVGAGSMDADKYGPDEHERAN
;
A
#
# COMPACT_ATOMS: atom_id res chain seq x y z
N MET A 1 1.78 29.60 6.09
CA MET A 1 2.05 28.40 5.27
C MET A 1 0.98 27.38 5.64
N ARG A 2 0.40 26.67 4.66
CA ARG A 2 -0.56 25.60 4.99
C ARG A 2 0.24 24.35 5.38
N PRO A 3 -0.21 23.53 6.34
CA PRO A 3 0.52 22.35 6.76
C PRO A 3 0.53 21.25 5.68
N VAL A 4 1.48 20.34 5.80
CA VAL A 4 1.57 19.11 4.99
C VAL A 4 1.11 17.93 5.84
N ALA A 5 0.10 17.20 5.37
CA ALA A 5 -0.31 15.96 6.03
C ALA A 5 0.52 14.77 5.54
N VAL A 6 0.94 13.94 6.48
CA VAL A 6 1.52 12.62 6.23
C VAL A 6 0.50 11.58 6.67
N ALA A 7 -0.15 10.95 5.70
CA ALA A 7 -1.23 9.98 5.96
C ALA A 7 -0.65 8.67 6.49
N THR A 8 -1.23 8.18 7.57
CA THR A 8 -0.82 6.98 8.29
C THR A 8 -2.03 6.13 8.71
N THR A 9 -1.79 5.00 9.34
CA THR A 9 -2.77 4.16 10.03
C THR A 9 -2.84 4.49 11.51
N GLU A 10 -3.90 4.06 12.20
CA GLU A 10 -4.01 4.12 13.65
C GLU A 10 -3.16 3.06 14.34
N GLY A 11 -2.62 3.35 15.54
CA GLY A 11 -2.04 2.38 16.47
C GLY A 11 -0.53 2.43 16.64
N ALA A 12 0.02 1.42 17.35
CA ALA A 12 1.38 1.38 17.86
C ALA A 12 2.49 1.21 16.79
N HIS A 13 2.13 0.91 15.55
CA HIS A 13 3.06 0.74 14.41
C HIS A 13 2.89 1.86 13.38
N VAL A 14 2.61 3.03 13.86
CA VAL A 14 2.38 4.20 13.03
C VAL A 14 3.63 4.41 12.19
N ASP A 15 4.53 5.05 12.31
CA ASP A 15 5.69 5.24 11.43
C ASP A 15 6.93 5.41 12.32
N ASP A 16 7.74 4.37 12.42
CA ASP A 16 8.95 4.40 13.27
C ASP A 16 9.92 5.50 12.84
N ASP A 17 9.88 5.91 11.56
CA ASP A 17 10.71 6.99 11.03
C ASP A 17 10.09 8.38 11.25
N TRP A 18 8.84 8.47 11.72
CA TRP A 18 8.15 9.74 11.84
C TRP A 18 8.92 10.80 12.63
N PRO A 19 9.52 10.50 13.79
CA PRO A 19 10.28 11.53 14.51
C PRO A 19 11.40 12.15 13.67
N SER A 20 12.14 11.33 12.94
CA SER A 20 13.23 11.80 12.07
C SER A 20 12.71 12.58 10.86
N LEU A 21 11.60 12.15 10.28
CA LEU A 21 10.95 12.85 9.17
C LEU A 21 10.39 14.20 9.63
N HIS A 22 9.73 14.24 10.78
CA HIS A 22 9.19 15.46 11.37
C HIS A 22 10.30 16.49 11.63
N ASP A 23 11.42 16.07 12.22
CA ASP A 23 12.55 16.95 12.46
C ASP A 23 13.16 17.48 11.15
N ALA A 24 13.24 16.65 10.12
CA ALA A 24 13.72 17.06 8.80
C ALA A 24 12.77 18.05 8.11
N LEU A 25 11.46 17.85 8.21
CA LEU A 25 10.46 18.79 7.71
C LEU A 25 10.54 20.12 8.44
N ALA A 26 10.66 20.08 9.76
CA ALA A 26 10.79 21.30 10.57
C ALA A 26 12.07 22.10 10.24
N ALA A 27 13.18 21.41 9.92
CA ALA A 27 14.43 22.07 9.49
C ALA A 27 14.28 22.81 8.16
N GLU A 28 13.36 22.34 7.29
CA GLU A 28 13.00 22.99 6.02
C GLU A 28 11.81 23.95 6.16
N GLU A 29 11.45 24.33 7.39
CA GLU A 29 10.32 25.23 7.70
C GLU A 29 8.96 24.71 7.19
N ILE A 30 8.79 23.37 7.12
CA ILE A 30 7.55 22.71 6.73
C ILE A 30 6.81 22.23 7.99
N ASP A 31 5.55 22.62 8.15
CA ASP A 31 4.67 22.13 9.21
C ASP A 31 4.08 20.74 8.80
N GLY A 32 4.83 19.69 9.11
CA GLY A 32 4.43 18.30 8.84
C GLY A 32 3.55 17.75 9.96
N GLN A 33 2.38 17.21 9.61
CA GLN A 33 1.42 16.65 10.57
C GLN A 33 1.10 15.21 10.20
N LEU A 34 1.17 14.30 11.19
CA LEU A 34 0.79 12.90 11.02
C LEU A 34 -0.72 12.76 11.19
N CYS A 35 -1.42 12.27 10.18
CA CYS A 35 -2.87 12.18 10.14
C CYS A 35 -3.32 10.76 9.80
N VAL A 36 -4.24 10.20 10.56
CA VAL A 36 -4.83 8.89 10.27
C VAL A 36 -5.78 9.02 9.09
N TRP A 37 -5.62 8.16 8.06
CA TRP A 37 -6.29 8.34 6.78
C TRP A 37 -7.81 8.17 6.85
N ASP A 38 -8.31 7.35 7.77
CA ASP A 38 -9.73 7.05 8.00
C ASP A 38 -10.32 7.78 9.24
N ASP A 39 -9.63 8.78 9.77
CA ASP A 39 -10.17 9.65 10.81
C ASP A 39 -11.05 10.74 10.19
N ASP A 40 -12.36 10.62 10.40
CA ASP A 40 -13.36 11.57 9.91
C ASP A 40 -13.20 13.00 10.47
N SER A 41 -12.39 13.19 11.51
CA SER A 41 -12.14 14.53 12.08
C SER A 41 -11.07 15.32 11.31
N VAL A 42 -10.34 14.69 10.40
CA VAL A 42 -9.27 15.34 9.64
C VAL A 42 -9.84 16.14 8.46
N GLU A 43 -9.62 17.45 8.49
CA GLU A 43 -10.02 18.39 7.43
C GLU A 43 -8.97 18.42 6.30
N TRP A 44 -9.04 17.44 5.38
CA TRP A 44 -8.03 17.23 4.32
C TRP A 44 -7.82 18.42 3.38
N ASP A 45 -8.86 19.23 3.13
CA ASP A 45 -8.77 20.47 2.30
C ASP A 45 -7.93 21.56 3.00
N GLY A 46 -7.67 21.42 4.30
CA GLY A 46 -6.82 22.30 5.09
C GLY A 46 -5.34 22.23 4.71
N TYR A 47 -4.90 21.11 4.14
CA TYR A 47 -3.51 20.83 3.84
C TYR A 47 -3.09 21.32 2.44
N GLU A 48 -1.85 21.83 2.34
CA GLU A 48 -1.25 22.21 1.05
C GLU A 48 -0.87 20.97 0.24
N LEU A 49 -0.45 19.93 0.92
CA LEU A 49 -0.07 18.64 0.35
C LEU A 49 -0.47 17.50 1.32
N VAL A 50 -0.92 16.39 0.77
CA VAL A 50 -1.14 15.15 1.51
C VAL A 50 -0.26 14.05 0.92
N VAL A 51 0.61 13.46 1.73
CA VAL A 51 1.54 12.40 1.32
C VAL A 51 1.13 11.09 1.99
N ILE A 52 0.89 10.06 1.21
CA ILE A 52 0.66 8.69 1.73
C ILE A 52 2.00 8.11 2.16
N ARG A 53 2.05 7.59 3.39
CA ARG A 53 3.27 6.94 3.90
C ARG A 53 2.99 5.60 4.57
N SER A 54 2.40 5.58 5.74
CA SER A 54 2.30 4.39 6.61
C SER A 54 0.86 3.89 6.76
N THR A 55 0.10 3.88 5.67
CA THR A 55 -1.31 3.45 5.65
C THR A 55 -1.42 1.93 5.45
N TRP A 56 -0.68 1.14 6.23
CA TRP A 56 -0.50 -0.31 6.03
C TRP A 56 -1.81 -1.11 6.12
N ASP A 57 -2.81 -0.57 6.81
CA ASP A 57 -4.10 -1.18 7.03
C ASP A 57 -5.09 -1.00 5.87
N TYR A 58 -4.73 -0.26 4.81
CA TYR A 58 -5.56 -0.16 3.60
C TYR A 58 -5.93 -1.53 3.04
N THR A 59 -5.16 -2.56 3.35
CA THR A 59 -5.39 -3.94 2.93
C THR A 59 -6.64 -4.55 3.52
N LYS A 60 -7.12 -4.03 4.66
CA LYS A 60 -8.34 -4.46 5.34
C LYS A 60 -9.60 -3.86 4.71
N ASP A 61 -9.49 -2.63 4.20
CA ASP A 61 -10.55 -1.90 3.50
C ASP A 61 -9.99 -1.07 2.33
N ARG A 62 -9.56 -1.75 1.28
CA ARG A 62 -9.06 -1.09 0.07
C ARG A 62 -10.11 -0.19 -0.57
N ALA A 63 -11.39 -0.57 -0.51
CA ALA A 63 -12.46 0.22 -1.11
C ALA A 63 -12.64 1.56 -0.38
N GLY A 64 -12.67 1.55 0.95
CA GLY A 64 -12.70 2.76 1.78
C GLY A 64 -11.47 3.63 1.55
N PHE A 65 -10.28 3.02 1.50
CA PHE A 65 -9.04 3.73 1.23
C PHE A 65 -9.03 4.43 -0.14
N LEU A 66 -9.49 3.76 -1.19
CA LEU A 66 -9.60 4.36 -2.52
C LEU A 66 -10.66 5.46 -2.57
N LEU A 67 -11.78 5.28 -1.85
CA LEU A 67 -12.81 6.31 -1.73
C LEU A 67 -12.24 7.56 -1.04
N TRP A 68 -11.50 7.41 0.06
CA TRP A 68 -10.79 8.50 0.72
C TRP A 68 -9.80 9.17 -0.25
N ALA A 69 -8.92 8.41 -0.88
CA ALA A 69 -7.90 8.93 -1.80
C ALA A 69 -8.51 9.72 -2.97
N SER A 70 -9.70 9.32 -3.44
CA SER A 70 -10.42 10.03 -4.52
C SER A 70 -10.96 11.40 -4.11
N ARG A 71 -11.13 11.64 -2.82
CA ARG A 71 -11.71 12.87 -2.26
C ARG A 71 -10.66 13.87 -1.77
N VAL A 72 -9.44 13.42 -1.49
CA VAL A 72 -8.36 14.27 -1.00
C VAL A 72 -7.79 15.13 -2.14
N PRO A 73 -7.93 16.47 -2.09
CA PRO A 73 -7.67 17.32 -3.26
C PRO A 73 -6.18 17.43 -3.63
N ASN A 74 -5.30 17.45 -2.64
CA ASN A 74 -3.86 17.70 -2.83
C ASN A 74 -3.03 16.44 -2.55
N LEU A 75 -3.55 15.26 -2.92
CA LEU A 75 -2.91 13.98 -2.65
C LEU A 75 -1.71 13.72 -3.57
N PHE A 76 -0.61 13.33 -2.96
CA PHE A 76 0.60 12.85 -3.62
C PHE A 76 0.99 11.45 -3.05
N ASN A 77 1.01 10.40 -3.84
CA ASN A 77 0.73 10.26 -5.27
C ASN A 77 -0.77 10.46 -5.57
N ARG A 78 -1.08 10.79 -6.83
CA ARG A 78 -2.49 11.01 -7.25
C ARG A 78 -3.27 9.70 -7.28
N TYR A 79 -4.58 9.80 -7.10
CA TYR A 79 -5.52 8.67 -7.05
C TYR A 79 -5.27 7.56 -8.09
N PRO A 80 -5.08 7.83 -9.41
CA PRO A 80 -4.87 6.73 -10.37
C PRO A 80 -3.64 5.88 -10.09
N ILE A 81 -2.59 6.47 -9.50
CA ILE A 81 -1.39 5.72 -9.10
C ILE A 81 -1.67 4.85 -7.89
N ILE A 82 -2.43 5.36 -6.94
CA ILE A 82 -2.81 4.62 -5.72
C ILE A 82 -3.71 3.44 -6.08
N GLU A 83 -4.75 3.67 -6.90
CA GLU A 83 -5.65 2.63 -7.39
C GLU A 83 -4.86 1.51 -8.09
N TYR A 84 -3.95 1.88 -8.99
CA TYR A 84 -3.09 0.95 -9.72
C TYR A 84 -2.14 0.17 -8.80
N SER A 85 -1.42 0.85 -7.91
CA SER A 85 -0.34 0.28 -7.12
C SER A 85 -0.80 -0.54 -5.90
N THR A 86 -2.04 -0.38 -5.46
CA THR A 86 -2.60 -1.12 -4.31
C THR A 86 -3.07 -2.52 -4.64
N ASP A 87 -3.07 -2.91 -5.92
CA ASP A 87 -3.41 -4.26 -6.39
C ASP A 87 -2.29 -4.80 -7.27
N LYS A 88 -1.78 -5.99 -6.94
CA LYS A 88 -0.61 -6.58 -7.63
C LYS A 88 -0.87 -7.03 -9.05
N HIS A 89 -2.11 -6.95 -9.56
CA HIS A 89 -2.41 -7.19 -10.97
C HIS A 89 -1.65 -6.23 -11.90
N TYR A 90 -1.15 -5.09 -11.40
CA TYR A 90 -0.23 -4.21 -12.15
C TYR A 90 1.02 -4.94 -12.69
N LEU A 91 1.39 -6.07 -12.09
CA LEU A 91 2.53 -6.87 -12.58
C LEU A 91 2.26 -7.44 -13.98
N ALA A 92 1.02 -7.83 -14.28
CA ALA A 92 0.65 -8.30 -15.63
C ALA A 92 0.78 -7.18 -16.67
N ASP A 93 0.39 -5.96 -16.31
CA ASP A 93 0.53 -4.79 -17.19
C ASP A 93 2.00 -4.44 -17.44
N LEU A 94 2.83 -4.52 -16.40
CA LEU A 94 4.28 -4.31 -16.54
C LEU A 94 4.91 -5.37 -17.47
N GLU A 95 4.54 -6.63 -17.32
CA GLU A 95 5.03 -7.71 -18.19
C GLU A 95 4.57 -7.50 -19.64
N ALA A 96 3.30 -7.14 -19.85
CA ALA A 96 2.75 -6.87 -21.17
C ALA A 96 3.44 -5.70 -21.88
N THR A 97 4.00 -4.75 -21.13
CA THR A 97 4.79 -3.62 -21.66
C THR A 97 6.29 -3.94 -21.78
N GLY A 98 6.71 -5.19 -21.56
CA GLY A 98 8.08 -5.67 -21.74
C GLY A 98 9.00 -5.48 -20.54
N HIS A 99 8.48 -5.10 -19.38
CA HIS A 99 9.28 -5.05 -18.16
C HIS A 99 9.52 -6.45 -17.59
N ARG A 100 10.71 -6.67 -17.07
CA ARG A 100 11.01 -7.93 -16.36
C ARG A 100 10.35 -7.92 -15.00
N ILE A 101 9.46 -8.88 -14.78
CA ILE A 101 8.87 -9.15 -13.47
C ILE A 101 9.32 -10.50 -12.92
N VAL A 102 9.07 -10.75 -11.63
CA VAL A 102 9.12 -12.11 -11.11
C VAL A 102 7.95 -12.89 -11.73
N PRO A 103 8.17 -14.10 -12.30
CA PRO A 103 7.10 -14.89 -12.87
C PRO A 103 5.93 -15.02 -11.87
N THR A 104 4.76 -14.61 -12.28
CA THR A 104 3.59 -14.48 -11.40
C THR A 104 2.37 -15.07 -12.08
N THR A 105 1.62 -15.89 -11.34
CA THR A 105 0.32 -16.42 -11.75
C THR A 105 -0.73 -15.89 -10.79
N PHE A 106 -1.81 -15.35 -11.32
CA PHE A 106 -2.96 -14.92 -10.53
C PHE A 106 -4.00 -16.06 -10.47
N CYS A 107 -4.63 -16.20 -9.32
CA CYS A 107 -5.63 -17.22 -9.07
C CYS A 107 -6.82 -16.58 -8.36
N ASP A 108 -8.02 -16.92 -8.79
CA ASP A 108 -9.25 -16.51 -8.13
C ASP A 108 -9.59 -17.45 -6.96
N VAL A 109 -10.47 -16.98 -6.09
CA VAL A 109 -10.96 -17.81 -4.97
C VAL A 109 -11.68 -19.04 -5.50
N GLY A 110 -11.21 -20.22 -5.12
CA GLY A 110 -11.74 -21.51 -5.56
C GLY A 110 -10.99 -22.14 -6.74
N ASP A 111 -10.04 -21.44 -7.33
CA ASP A 111 -9.14 -22.03 -8.32
C ASP A 111 -8.24 -23.09 -7.69
N ARG A 112 -7.74 -23.98 -8.55
CA ARG A 112 -6.68 -24.94 -8.20
C ARG A 112 -5.43 -24.60 -9.00
N PRO A 113 -4.56 -23.74 -8.48
CA PRO A 113 -3.36 -23.33 -9.19
C PRO A 113 -2.39 -24.51 -9.37
N THR A 114 -1.62 -24.48 -10.45
CA THR A 114 -0.46 -25.35 -10.60
C THR A 114 0.76 -24.62 -10.08
N PHE A 115 1.41 -25.18 -9.07
CA PHE A 115 2.61 -24.61 -8.49
C PHE A 115 3.88 -25.10 -9.20
N PRO A 116 4.94 -24.30 -9.24
CA PRO A 116 6.21 -24.70 -9.84
C PRO A 116 6.97 -25.69 -8.96
N ASP A 117 7.80 -26.56 -9.59
CA ASP A 117 8.70 -27.48 -8.89
C ASP A 117 9.94 -26.80 -8.29
N THR A 118 9.82 -25.52 -7.93
CA THR A 118 10.86 -24.70 -7.32
C THR A 118 10.27 -23.99 -6.10
N ARG A 119 11.09 -23.19 -5.41
CA ARG A 119 10.56 -22.34 -4.34
C ARG A 119 9.65 -21.26 -4.92
N PHE A 120 8.53 -21.01 -4.29
CA PHE A 120 7.56 -20.00 -4.66
C PHE A 120 6.97 -19.29 -3.45
N VAL A 121 6.23 -18.21 -3.71
CA VAL A 121 5.54 -17.42 -2.69
C VAL A 121 4.08 -17.31 -3.10
N VAL A 122 3.18 -17.59 -2.15
CA VAL A 122 1.76 -17.24 -2.27
C VAL A 122 1.50 -15.99 -1.45
N LYS A 123 0.80 -15.04 -2.01
CA LYS A 123 0.48 -13.77 -1.34
C LYS A 123 -0.81 -13.17 -1.89
N PRO A 124 -1.57 -12.40 -1.10
CA PRO A 124 -2.76 -11.72 -1.61
C PRO A 124 -2.39 -10.68 -2.67
N THR A 125 -3.30 -10.45 -3.63
CA THR A 125 -3.15 -9.39 -4.65
C THR A 125 -3.17 -8.01 -4.00
N VAL A 126 -4.04 -7.82 -3.00
CA VAL A 126 -4.06 -6.64 -2.12
C VAL A 126 -3.40 -7.01 -0.81
N GLY A 127 -2.23 -6.46 -0.53
CA GLY A 127 -1.45 -6.79 0.68
C GLY A 127 -0.22 -5.93 0.84
N ALA A 128 0.14 -5.65 2.09
CA ALA A 128 1.30 -4.87 2.51
C ALA A 128 2.06 -5.58 3.63
N GLY A 129 3.33 -5.22 3.86
CA GLY A 129 4.12 -5.70 4.99
C GLY A 129 4.34 -7.21 5.05
N SER A 130 4.19 -7.94 3.93
CA SER A 130 4.22 -9.41 3.87
C SER A 130 3.16 -10.12 4.72
N MET A 131 2.11 -9.41 5.13
CA MET A 131 0.96 -10.06 5.77
C MET A 131 0.30 -11.04 4.81
N ASP A 132 -0.08 -12.19 5.34
CA ASP A 132 -0.69 -13.30 4.58
C ASP A 132 0.14 -13.77 3.37
N ALA A 133 1.46 -13.56 3.42
CA ALA A 133 2.40 -14.01 2.40
C ALA A 133 3.26 -15.14 2.95
N ASP A 134 3.18 -16.31 2.31
CA ASP A 134 3.94 -17.49 2.72
C ASP A 134 4.88 -17.97 1.62
N LYS A 135 6.01 -18.57 2.06
CA LYS A 135 7.00 -19.19 1.18
C LYS A 135 6.85 -20.70 1.25
N TYR A 136 6.91 -21.35 0.08
CA TYR A 136 6.77 -22.78 -0.07
C TYR A 136 7.93 -23.39 -0.84
N GLY A 137 8.28 -24.62 -0.51
CA GLY A 137 9.19 -25.46 -1.29
C GLY A 137 8.46 -26.28 -2.36
N PRO A 138 9.21 -27.00 -3.20
CA PRO A 138 8.63 -27.82 -4.27
C PRO A 138 7.75 -28.97 -3.74
N ASP A 139 7.94 -29.41 -2.51
CA ASP A 139 7.21 -30.52 -1.89
C ASP A 139 6.04 -30.04 -1.00
N GLU A 140 5.71 -28.76 -1.01
CA GLU A 140 4.70 -28.15 -0.12
C GLU A 140 3.43 -27.70 -0.85
N HIS A 141 3.15 -28.23 -2.05
CA HIS A 141 2.00 -27.83 -2.87
C HIS A 141 0.64 -28.04 -2.17
N GLU A 142 0.48 -29.12 -1.39
CA GLU A 142 -0.76 -29.37 -0.63
C GLU A 142 -1.01 -28.33 0.47
N ARG A 143 0.06 -27.76 1.02
CA ARG A 143 -0.01 -26.73 2.07
C ARG A 143 -0.29 -25.35 1.51
N ALA A 144 0.02 -25.14 0.24
CA ALA A 144 -0.18 -23.88 -0.49
C ALA A 144 -1.60 -23.75 -1.10
N ASN A 145 -2.38 -24.84 -1.13
CA ASN A 145 -3.78 -24.87 -1.54
C ASN A 145 -4.69 -24.50 -0.32
#